data_dbc584f9e91c6a22cc214136a6c45e55
#
_entry.id   dbc584f9e91c6a22cc214136a6c45e55
#
_cell.length_a   1.000
_cell.length_b   1.000
_cell.length_c   1.000
_cell.angle_alpha   90.00
_cell.angle_beta   90.00
_cell.angle_gamma   90.00
#
_symmetry.space_group_name_H-M   'P 1'
#
loop_
_entity.id
_entity.type
_entity.pdbx_description
1 polymer ?
#
loop_
_entity_poly.entity_id
_entity_poly.type
_entity_poly.pdbx_seq_one_letter_code
_entity_poly.pdbx_strand_id
1 'polypeptide(L)'
;MGASLKGIRILEMAQIMAGPTCGLLLADLGAEVIKIEKTPVGDDTRNFLPPDINGEAAAFMMMNRNKKGIALNLKDKDGVEIFKKMVENSDVVLENFRKGTLEKLGIGYDVMSKINPKIILCEISGYGRTGPYADKGGFDLVAQGMSGLMSITGESKDRPPMKVGAPITDITAGLLATSGILAALVHRNKTGEGQKVDTSLFEAGIVHTYWQSAIAGATGQSPGPLGSAHPLTAPYQAFKTKDKWITVGASNQNTWLMLLKAINRLDLQENEMFSSNLSRKKNTTQLVDILNTELLKRTSDEWLKIFDDNGLPCGPINSITEMFEDPQTIAREMIIEVENKKAGKSKAIGMPIKFSKSKTEKSKGAPYLGEHTREIMLSFGYKHEEIEDFYNKKVIL
;
A
#
# COMPACT_ATOMS: atom_id res chain seq x y z
N MET A 1 -4.98 27.49 4.19
CA MET A 1 -5.06 26.40 5.20
C MET A 1 -3.84 25.51 5.01
N GLY A 2 -3.27 24.96 6.09
CA GLY A 2 -2.12 24.05 6.05
C GLY A 2 -2.53 22.62 5.74
N ALA A 3 -1.53 21.70 5.77
CA ALA A 3 -1.75 20.27 5.67
C ALA A 3 -2.49 19.74 6.92
N SER A 4 -3.26 18.64 6.73
CA SER A 4 -4.19 18.14 7.75
C SER A 4 -3.50 17.63 9.03
N LEU A 5 -2.29 17.08 8.92
CA LEU A 5 -1.51 16.56 10.05
C LEU A 5 -0.35 17.47 10.46
N LYS A 6 -0.39 18.77 10.07
CA LYS A 6 0.64 19.72 10.48
C LYS A 6 0.69 19.82 12.02
N GLY A 7 1.90 19.63 12.57
CA GLY A 7 2.16 19.61 14.01
C GLY A 7 2.09 18.22 14.66
N ILE A 8 1.74 17.18 13.90
CA ILE A 8 1.84 15.78 14.33
C ILE A 8 3.25 15.27 14.00
N ARG A 9 3.92 14.66 14.96
CA ARG A 9 5.25 14.06 14.83
C ARG A 9 5.22 12.55 15.02
N ILE A 10 5.82 11.85 14.07
CA ILE A 10 5.82 10.38 14.00
C ILE A 10 7.25 9.87 14.00
N LEU A 11 7.56 8.97 14.91
CA LEU A 11 8.81 8.21 14.96
C LEU A 11 8.60 6.88 14.20
N GLU A 12 9.12 6.77 13.00
CA GLU A 12 9.01 5.57 12.18
C GLU A 12 10.24 4.70 12.35
N MET A 13 10.11 3.59 13.06
CA MET A 13 11.15 2.55 13.20
C MET A 13 10.94 1.40 12.20
N ALA A 14 9.83 1.42 11.46
CA ALA A 14 9.45 0.39 10.53
C ALA A 14 10.39 0.32 9.32
N GLN A 15 10.51 -0.87 8.72
CA GLN A 15 11.39 -1.17 7.59
C GLN A 15 10.63 -1.79 6.44
N ILE A 16 11.23 -1.81 5.27
CA ILE A 16 10.80 -2.48 4.03
C ILE A 16 9.56 -1.82 3.41
N MET A 17 8.33 -2.34 3.65
CA MET A 17 7.18 -1.91 2.86
C MET A 17 6.01 -1.42 3.72
N ALA A 18 5.45 -2.25 4.58
CA ALA A 18 4.17 -1.98 5.24
C ALA A 18 4.19 -0.71 6.11
N GLY A 19 5.14 -0.61 7.03
CA GLY A 19 5.31 0.59 7.85
C GLY A 19 5.74 1.81 7.03
N PRO A 20 6.75 1.72 6.16
CA PRO A 20 7.13 2.82 5.28
C PRO A 20 5.99 3.35 4.39
N THR A 21 5.06 2.50 3.93
CA THR A 21 3.84 2.93 3.23
C THR A 21 2.94 3.79 4.12
N CYS A 22 2.74 3.37 5.38
CA CYS A 22 1.98 4.15 6.35
C CYS A 22 2.64 5.50 6.61
N GLY A 23 3.95 5.50 6.91
CA GLY A 23 4.70 6.73 7.16
C GLY A 23 4.72 7.70 5.98
N LEU A 24 4.81 7.17 4.74
CA LEU A 24 4.74 7.97 3.52
C LEU A 24 3.40 8.71 3.40
N LEU A 25 2.28 8.01 3.61
CA LEU A 25 0.95 8.63 3.54
C LEU A 25 0.76 9.69 4.62
N LEU A 26 1.22 9.43 5.83
CA LEU A 26 1.14 10.39 6.93
C LEU A 26 2.03 11.61 6.69
N ALA A 27 3.22 11.43 6.07
CA ALA A 27 4.08 12.53 5.65
C ALA A 27 3.42 13.39 4.57
N ASP A 28 2.78 12.78 3.58
CA ASP A 28 2.03 13.49 2.55
C ASP A 28 0.83 14.27 3.10
N LEU A 29 0.23 13.78 4.17
CA LEU A 29 -0.83 14.47 4.91
C LEU A 29 -0.29 15.60 5.81
N GLY A 30 1.03 15.78 5.89
CA GLY A 30 1.70 16.87 6.57
C GLY A 30 2.24 16.57 7.97
N ALA A 31 2.28 15.31 8.38
CA ALA A 31 2.98 14.93 9.60
C ALA A 31 4.51 15.05 9.41
N GLU A 32 5.22 15.43 10.46
CA GLU A 32 6.67 15.30 10.51
C GLU A 32 7.03 13.84 10.79
N VAL A 33 7.41 13.10 9.77
CA VAL A 33 7.82 11.69 9.90
C VAL A 33 9.33 11.61 10.00
N ILE A 34 9.81 11.15 11.15
CA ILE A 34 11.23 10.89 11.43
C ILE A 34 11.47 9.40 11.31
N LYS A 35 12.14 8.99 10.22
CA LYS A 35 12.55 7.60 10.01
C LYS A 35 13.80 7.33 10.81
N ILE A 36 13.69 6.43 11.78
CA ILE A 36 14.79 5.99 12.64
C ILE A 36 15.37 4.71 12.05
N GLU A 37 16.59 4.79 11.58
CA GLU A 37 17.27 3.68 10.93
C GLU A 37 18.40 3.13 11.79
N LYS A 38 18.63 1.82 11.73
CA LYS A 38 19.74 1.16 12.45
C LYS A 38 21.10 1.57 11.86
N THR A 39 22.07 1.80 12.71
CA THR A 39 23.46 1.98 12.29
C THR A 39 24.15 0.63 12.06
N PRO A 40 25.15 0.50 11.14
CA PRO A 40 25.54 1.47 10.12
C PRO A 40 24.81 1.31 8.78
N VAL A 41 23.86 0.37 8.66
CA VAL A 41 23.35 -0.15 7.37
C VAL A 41 21.99 0.42 6.95
N GLY A 42 21.22 1.02 7.87
CA GLY A 42 19.90 1.57 7.57
C GLY A 42 18.79 0.52 7.39
N ASP A 43 17.73 0.91 6.71
CA ASP A 43 16.63 0.07 6.29
C ASP A 43 17.13 -0.97 5.27
N ASP A 44 16.65 -2.21 5.37
CA ASP A 44 17.09 -3.29 4.49
C ASP A 44 16.80 -3.02 3.02
N THR A 45 15.79 -2.19 2.70
CA THR A 45 15.49 -1.76 1.32
C THR A 45 16.60 -0.91 0.68
N ARG A 46 17.52 -0.35 1.46
CA ARG A 46 18.71 0.32 0.90
C ARG A 46 19.64 -0.64 0.17
N ASN A 47 19.53 -1.95 0.45
CA ASN A 47 20.30 -3.01 -0.19
C ASN A 47 19.53 -3.73 -1.32
N PHE A 48 18.31 -3.28 -1.68
CA PHE A 48 17.55 -3.86 -2.79
C PHE A 48 18.04 -3.29 -4.12
N LEU A 49 19.21 -3.73 -4.51
CA LEU A 49 19.94 -3.33 -5.72
C LEU A 49 20.18 -4.54 -6.62
N PRO A 50 20.13 -4.38 -7.96
CA PRO A 50 19.58 -3.28 -8.74
C PRO A 50 18.03 -3.26 -8.66
N PRO A 51 17.31 -2.19 -9.10
CA PRO A 51 17.84 -0.96 -9.69
C PRO A 51 18.23 0.09 -8.65
N ASP A 52 19.17 0.96 -9.02
CA ASP A 52 19.54 2.14 -8.26
C ASP A 52 19.40 3.43 -9.09
N ILE A 53 19.44 4.55 -8.41
CA ILE A 53 19.52 5.88 -9.01
C ILE A 53 20.72 6.57 -8.34
N ASN A 54 21.84 6.65 -9.08
CA ASN A 54 23.10 7.19 -8.59
C ASN A 54 23.55 6.59 -7.23
N GLY A 55 23.43 5.25 -7.10
CA GLY A 55 23.84 4.48 -5.92
C GLY A 55 22.82 4.40 -4.78
N GLU A 56 21.67 5.08 -4.89
CA GLU A 56 20.57 4.96 -3.92
C GLU A 56 19.52 3.97 -4.43
N ALA A 57 19.08 3.02 -3.60
CA ALA A 57 18.12 2.00 -3.99
C ALA A 57 16.76 2.61 -4.39
N ALA A 58 16.31 2.34 -5.61
CA ALA A 58 15.06 2.89 -6.13
C ALA A 58 13.84 2.49 -5.26
N ALA A 59 13.84 1.27 -4.69
CA ALA A 59 12.81 0.81 -3.78
C ALA A 59 12.73 1.65 -2.50
N PHE A 60 13.89 1.98 -1.89
CA PHE A 60 13.92 2.85 -0.71
C PHE A 60 13.40 4.25 -1.05
N MET A 61 13.85 4.81 -2.17
CA MET A 61 13.48 6.16 -2.60
C MET A 61 11.97 6.30 -2.85
N MET A 62 11.36 5.28 -3.44
CA MET A 62 9.93 5.28 -3.75
C MET A 62 9.04 5.39 -2.49
N MET A 63 9.44 4.75 -1.38
CA MET A 63 8.62 4.62 -0.18
C MET A 63 8.95 5.60 0.94
N ASN A 64 10.08 6.32 0.83
CA ASN A 64 10.56 7.14 1.96
C ASN A 64 10.66 8.64 1.64
N ARG A 65 10.06 9.10 0.55
CA ARG A 65 9.96 10.53 0.25
C ARG A 65 9.19 11.28 1.34
N ASN A 66 9.44 12.57 1.49
CA ASN A 66 8.85 13.45 2.51
C ASN A 66 9.24 13.12 3.97
N LYS A 67 10.08 12.13 4.21
CA LYS A 67 10.54 11.79 5.57
C LYS A 67 11.86 12.49 5.89
N LYS A 68 12.12 12.74 7.18
CA LYS A 68 13.45 13.04 7.70
C LYS A 68 14.11 11.74 8.16
N GLY A 69 15.40 11.56 7.95
CA GLY A 69 16.14 10.37 8.36
C GLY A 69 17.14 10.63 9.47
N ILE A 70 17.11 9.81 10.52
CA ILE A 70 18.13 9.72 11.56
C ILE A 70 18.67 8.29 11.61
N ALA A 71 19.98 8.13 11.71
CA ALA A 71 20.61 6.85 11.95
C ALA A 71 20.95 6.73 13.44
N LEU A 72 20.35 5.76 14.14
CA LEU A 72 20.42 5.63 15.60
C LEU A 72 20.65 4.17 16.02
N ASN A 73 21.66 3.96 16.88
CA ASN A 73 21.97 2.65 17.43
C ASN A 73 21.14 2.35 18.70
N LEU A 74 19.97 1.74 18.53
CA LEU A 74 19.10 1.36 19.64
C LEU A 74 19.60 0.15 20.48
N LYS A 75 20.75 -0.45 20.12
CA LYS A 75 21.43 -1.45 20.97
C LYS A 75 22.36 -0.79 21.99
N ASP A 76 22.67 0.47 21.79
CA ASP A 76 23.45 1.28 22.73
C ASP A 76 22.52 1.97 23.73
N LYS A 77 22.98 2.11 24.99
CA LYS A 77 22.22 2.75 26.06
C LYS A 77 21.92 4.22 25.75
N ASP A 78 22.92 4.95 25.23
CA ASP A 78 22.74 6.34 24.84
C ASP A 78 21.71 6.47 23.70
N GLY A 79 21.71 5.54 22.75
CA GLY A 79 20.71 5.49 21.69
C GLY A 79 19.30 5.24 22.18
N VAL A 80 19.12 4.39 23.19
CA VAL A 80 17.84 4.16 23.86
C VAL A 80 17.36 5.43 24.58
N GLU A 81 18.24 6.13 25.29
CA GLU A 81 17.87 7.38 25.98
C GLU A 81 17.53 8.51 24.98
N ILE A 82 18.24 8.59 23.87
CA ILE A 82 17.89 9.51 22.77
C ILE A 82 16.48 9.20 22.27
N PHE A 83 16.14 7.95 22.00
CA PHE A 83 14.81 7.55 21.56
C PHE A 83 13.73 7.90 22.60
N LYS A 84 13.96 7.63 23.88
CA LYS A 84 13.02 7.99 24.95
C LYS A 84 12.75 9.49 25.00
N LYS A 85 13.79 10.32 24.86
CA LYS A 85 13.65 11.77 24.79
C LYS A 85 12.87 12.21 23.55
N MET A 86 13.02 11.49 22.41
CA MET A 86 12.20 11.74 21.22
C MET A 86 10.73 11.42 21.47
N VAL A 87 10.41 10.37 22.21
CA VAL A 87 9.03 9.97 22.55
C VAL A 87 8.30 11.05 23.36
N GLU A 88 8.99 11.77 24.26
CA GLU A 88 8.40 12.86 25.08
C GLU A 88 7.67 13.90 24.22
N ASN A 89 8.20 14.18 23.02
CA ASN A 89 7.73 15.24 22.14
C ASN A 89 7.20 14.70 20.78
N SER A 90 6.71 13.48 20.79
CA SER A 90 6.16 12.83 19.59
C SER A 90 4.74 12.32 19.83
N ASP A 91 4.00 12.14 18.75
CA ASP A 91 2.59 11.76 18.79
C ASP A 91 2.38 10.27 18.53
N VAL A 92 3.21 9.68 17.66
CA VAL A 92 3.09 8.30 17.20
C VAL A 92 4.45 7.65 17.12
N VAL A 93 4.55 6.40 17.53
CA VAL A 93 5.62 5.48 17.19
C VAL A 93 5.04 4.42 16.25
N LEU A 94 5.69 4.24 15.10
CA LEU A 94 5.30 3.27 14.07
C LEU A 94 6.41 2.22 13.91
N GLU A 95 6.08 0.94 14.07
CA GLU A 95 7.05 -0.13 13.95
C GLU A 95 6.47 -1.38 13.26
N ASN A 96 7.35 -2.23 12.72
CA ASN A 96 6.97 -3.54 12.16
C ASN A 96 7.96 -4.64 12.54
N PHE A 97 8.51 -4.58 13.73
CA PHE A 97 9.43 -5.58 14.26
C PHE A 97 8.71 -6.86 14.70
N ARG A 98 9.47 -7.88 14.98
CA ARG A 98 8.96 -9.07 15.65
C ARG A 98 8.50 -8.75 17.06
N LYS A 99 7.45 -9.41 17.51
CA LYS A 99 6.92 -9.28 18.87
C LYS A 99 8.02 -9.38 19.93
N GLY A 100 7.96 -8.51 20.92
CA GLY A 100 8.92 -8.45 22.01
C GLY A 100 10.24 -7.74 21.68
N THR A 101 10.42 -7.19 20.48
CA THR A 101 11.64 -6.47 20.12
C THR A 101 11.75 -5.15 20.87
N LEU A 102 10.69 -4.37 20.95
CA LEU A 102 10.68 -3.10 21.69
C LEU A 102 10.91 -3.32 23.19
N GLU A 103 10.32 -4.36 23.76
CA GLU A 103 10.48 -4.74 25.16
C GLU A 103 11.94 -5.12 25.46
N LYS A 104 12.58 -5.91 24.59
CA LYS A 104 14.01 -6.26 24.70
C LYS A 104 14.94 -5.07 24.61
N LEU A 105 14.55 -4.04 23.86
CA LEU A 105 15.28 -2.77 23.75
C LEU A 105 14.99 -1.82 24.93
N GLY A 106 14.06 -2.16 25.84
CA GLY A 106 13.66 -1.32 26.96
C GLY A 106 12.82 -0.10 26.56
N ILE A 107 12.14 -0.17 25.41
CA ILE A 107 11.31 0.89 24.84
C ILE A 107 9.91 0.37 24.45
N GLY A 108 9.40 -0.66 25.13
CA GLY A 108 8.03 -1.16 24.93
C GLY A 108 6.97 -0.11 25.29
N TYR A 109 5.71 -0.39 24.92
CA TYR A 109 4.60 0.56 25.14
C TYR A 109 4.45 1.02 26.59
N ASP A 110 4.63 0.11 27.55
CA ASP A 110 4.55 0.44 28.99
C ASP A 110 5.60 1.47 29.44
N VAL A 111 6.76 1.50 28.77
CA VAL A 111 7.79 2.51 28.99
C VAL A 111 7.40 3.81 28.31
N MET A 112 7.04 3.75 27.04
CA MET A 112 6.66 4.92 26.23
C MET A 112 5.46 5.65 26.81
N SER A 113 4.42 4.94 27.27
CA SER A 113 3.20 5.53 27.84
C SER A 113 3.42 6.19 29.19
N LYS A 114 4.41 5.74 29.97
CA LYS A 114 4.83 6.44 31.18
C LYS A 114 5.58 7.74 30.90
N ILE A 115 6.37 7.78 29.84
CA ILE A 115 7.09 8.97 29.37
C ILE A 115 6.08 9.98 28.77
N ASN A 116 5.21 9.48 27.90
CA ASN A 116 4.20 10.30 27.22
C ASN A 116 2.85 9.54 27.19
N PRO A 117 1.93 9.84 28.14
CA PRO A 117 0.62 9.17 28.18
C PRO A 117 -0.25 9.37 26.93
N LYS A 118 0.12 10.33 26.07
CA LYS A 118 -0.59 10.61 24.81
C LYS A 118 -0.02 9.87 23.62
N ILE A 119 1.06 9.11 23.80
CA ILE A 119 1.73 8.41 22.70
C ILE A 119 0.85 7.32 22.11
N ILE A 120 0.80 7.25 20.79
CA ILE A 120 0.15 6.18 20.04
C ILE A 120 1.26 5.24 19.55
N LEU A 121 1.18 3.95 19.88
CA LEU A 121 2.06 2.93 19.29
C LEU A 121 1.30 2.18 18.21
N CYS A 122 1.74 2.29 16.96
CA CYS A 122 1.21 1.50 15.85
C CYS A 122 2.17 0.36 15.51
N GLU A 123 1.68 -0.85 15.64
CA GLU A 123 2.41 -2.10 15.40
C GLU A 123 1.85 -2.79 14.14
N ILE A 124 2.69 -3.04 13.14
CA ILE A 124 2.34 -3.83 11.95
C ILE A 124 3.11 -5.13 12.00
N SER A 125 2.41 -6.26 12.04
CA SER A 125 3.04 -7.58 12.17
C SER A 125 2.59 -8.54 11.07
N GLY A 126 3.14 -9.76 11.05
CA GLY A 126 2.69 -10.78 10.11
C GLY A 126 1.26 -11.27 10.37
N TYR A 127 0.88 -11.39 11.66
CA TYR A 127 -0.36 -12.09 12.05
C TYR A 127 -1.13 -11.44 13.21
N GLY A 128 -0.76 -10.23 13.62
CA GLY A 128 -1.28 -9.57 14.84
C GLY A 128 -0.43 -9.90 16.07
N ARG A 129 -0.61 -9.10 17.12
CA ARG A 129 0.15 -9.24 18.38
C ARG A 129 -0.46 -10.26 19.35
N THR A 130 -1.60 -10.84 19.00
CA THR A 130 -2.31 -11.85 19.79
C THR A 130 -2.59 -13.11 18.95
N GLY A 131 -3.12 -14.16 19.60
CA GLY A 131 -3.46 -15.41 18.93
C GLY A 131 -2.28 -16.34 18.68
N PRO A 132 -2.53 -17.52 18.07
CA PRO A 132 -1.56 -18.62 17.99
C PRO A 132 -0.35 -18.35 17.10
N TYR A 133 -0.40 -17.31 16.26
CA TYR A 133 0.67 -16.96 15.31
C TYR A 133 1.40 -15.66 15.67
N ALA A 134 1.12 -15.07 16.84
CA ALA A 134 1.66 -13.77 17.23
C ALA A 134 3.21 -13.72 17.25
N ASP A 135 3.86 -14.85 17.49
CA ASP A 135 5.33 -14.95 17.52
C ASP A 135 5.95 -15.36 16.16
N LYS A 136 5.11 -15.66 15.15
CA LYS A 136 5.60 -16.00 13.82
C LYS A 136 6.02 -14.76 13.03
N GLY A 137 7.12 -14.88 12.28
CA GLY A 137 7.46 -13.91 11.24
C GLY A 137 6.52 -14.03 10.06
N GLY A 138 6.18 -12.90 9.44
CA GLY A 138 5.35 -12.84 8.22
C GLY A 138 6.04 -12.06 7.12
N PHE A 139 5.76 -12.45 5.87
CA PHE A 139 6.08 -11.73 4.66
C PHE A 139 4.84 -11.70 3.77
N ASP A 140 4.75 -10.75 2.87
CA ASP A 140 3.63 -10.59 1.93
C ASP A 140 3.22 -11.91 1.25
N LEU A 141 4.18 -12.64 0.67
CA LEU A 141 3.91 -13.91 0.01
C LEU A 141 3.23 -14.94 0.94
N VAL A 142 3.71 -15.05 2.18
CA VAL A 142 3.17 -16.00 3.16
C VAL A 142 1.78 -15.56 3.62
N ALA A 143 1.58 -14.26 3.84
CA ALA A 143 0.28 -13.70 4.20
C ALA A 143 -0.74 -13.88 3.07
N GLN A 144 -0.37 -13.66 1.80
CA GLN A 144 -1.23 -13.94 0.65
C GLN A 144 -1.65 -15.42 0.58
N GLY A 145 -0.72 -16.35 0.87
CA GLY A 145 -1.03 -17.78 0.93
C GLY A 145 -2.01 -18.14 2.05
N MET A 146 -1.72 -17.66 3.27
CA MET A 146 -2.49 -18.03 4.46
C MET A 146 -3.85 -17.34 4.56
N SER A 147 -4.00 -16.13 4.01
CA SER A 147 -5.28 -15.40 4.00
C SER A 147 -6.31 -15.93 2.98
N GLY A 148 -5.93 -16.92 2.18
CA GLY A 148 -6.79 -17.45 1.12
C GLY A 148 -6.67 -16.68 -0.22
N LEU A 149 -5.97 -15.56 -0.26
CA LEU A 149 -5.88 -14.71 -1.46
C LEU A 149 -5.26 -15.46 -2.65
N MET A 150 -4.21 -16.26 -2.43
CA MET A 150 -3.60 -17.07 -3.50
C MET A 150 -4.52 -18.19 -3.99
N SER A 151 -5.46 -18.67 -3.19
CA SER A 151 -6.40 -19.73 -3.61
C SER A 151 -7.44 -19.23 -4.64
N ILE A 152 -7.62 -17.93 -4.73
CA ILE A 152 -8.58 -17.27 -5.63
C ILE A 152 -7.89 -16.47 -6.74
N THR A 153 -6.55 -16.41 -6.74
CA THR A 153 -5.74 -15.68 -7.71
C THR A 153 -5.06 -16.68 -8.65
N GLY A 154 -5.25 -16.50 -9.94
CA GLY A 154 -4.68 -17.37 -10.96
C GLY A 154 -5.65 -17.68 -12.09
N GLU A 155 -5.19 -18.46 -13.05
CA GLU A 155 -5.94 -18.79 -14.27
C GLU A 155 -7.06 -19.81 -14.02
N SER A 156 -6.72 -20.92 -13.34
CA SER A 156 -7.66 -22.01 -13.00
C SER A 156 -7.13 -22.84 -11.81
N LYS A 157 -7.98 -23.73 -11.27
CA LYS A 157 -7.61 -24.63 -10.18
C LYS A 157 -6.52 -25.64 -10.56
N ASP A 158 -6.37 -25.95 -11.84
CA ASP A 158 -5.40 -26.93 -12.36
C ASP A 158 -4.02 -26.31 -12.63
N ARG A 159 -3.89 -25.01 -12.42
CA ARG A 159 -2.62 -24.28 -12.55
C ARG A 159 -1.98 -24.03 -11.18
N PRO A 160 -0.64 -23.84 -11.12
CA PRO A 160 0.02 -23.47 -9.87
C PRO A 160 -0.59 -22.24 -9.23
N PRO A 161 -0.71 -22.19 -7.87
CA PRO A 161 -1.17 -20.99 -7.19
C PRO A 161 -0.32 -19.77 -7.53
N MET A 162 -0.96 -18.63 -7.71
CA MET A 162 -0.29 -17.37 -8.05
C MET A 162 -0.52 -16.34 -6.94
N LYS A 163 0.52 -15.54 -6.67
CA LYS A 163 0.35 -14.33 -5.86
C LYS A 163 -0.09 -13.15 -6.72
N VAL A 164 -0.70 -12.15 -6.12
CA VAL A 164 -0.83 -10.83 -6.73
C VAL A 164 0.56 -10.26 -7.00
N GLY A 165 0.79 -9.66 -8.15
CA GLY A 165 2.12 -9.16 -8.56
C GLY A 165 2.72 -8.12 -7.62
N ALA A 166 1.89 -7.21 -7.09
CA ALA A 166 2.29 -6.26 -6.06
C ALA A 166 2.32 -6.92 -4.66
N PRO A 167 3.11 -6.40 -3.69
CA PRO A 167 3.08 -6.82 -2.28
C PRO A 167 1.81 -6.28 -1.60
N ILE A 168 0.67 -6.85 -2.00
CA ILE A 168 -0.66 -6.29 -1.71
C ILE A 168 -0.99 -6.30 -0.21
N THR A 169 -0.53 -7.29 0.55
CA THR A 169 -0.78 -7.37 1.99
C THR A 169 0.05 -6.37 2.76
N ASP A 170 1.29 -6.10 2.35
CA ASP A 170 2.12 -5.03 2.92
C ASP A 170 1.50 -3.65 2.69
N ILE A 171 1.14 -3.35 1.44
CA ILE A 171 0.55 -2.06 1.07
C ILE A 171 -0.76 -1.85 1.84
N THR A 172 -1.63 -2.85 1.87
CA THR A 172 -2.91 -2.76 2.57
C THR A 172 -2.73 -2.64 4.09
N ALA A 173 -1.80 -3.38 4.70
CA ALA A 173 -1.49 -3.22 6.13
C ALA A 173 -1.01 -1.79 6.43
N GLY A 174 -0.21 -1.18 5.56
CA GLY A 174 0.18 0.23 5.66
C GLY A 174 -1.01 1.19 5.60
N LEU A 175 -1.99 0.93 4.70
CA LEU A 175 -3.24 1.71 4.61
C LEU A 175 -4.10 1.55 5.88
N LEU A 176 -4.25 0.32 6.38
CA LEU A 176 -4.98 0.03 7.62
C LEU A 176 -4.32 0.69 8.83
N ALA A 177 -3.00 0.62 8.93
CA ALA A 177 -2.23 1.30 9.97
C ALA A 177 -2.43 2.83 9.91
N THR A 178 -2.42 3.42 8.72
CA THR A 178 -2.74 4.85 8.53
C THR A 178 -4.13 5.18 9.07
N SER A 179 -5.14 4.40 8.71
CA SER A 179 -6.52 4.57 9.19
C SER A 179 -6.61 4.41 10.71
N GLY A 180 -5.92 3.40 11.26
CA GLY A 180 -5.84 3.15 12.70
C GLY A 180 -5.19 4.31 13.48
N ILE A 181 -4.08 4.85 12.97
CA ILE A 181 -3.40 6.02 13.56
C ILE A 181 -4.32 7.24 13.53
N LEU A 182 -4.98 7.52 12.41
CA LEU A 182 -5.92 8.65 12.30
C LEU A 182 -7.09 8.50 13.29
N ALA A 183 -7.66 7.32 13.42
CA ALA A 183 -8.69 7.03 14.41
C ALA A 183 -8.20 7.20 15.87
N ALA A 184 -6.97 6.73 16.16
CA ALA A 184 -6.35 6.89 17.48
C ALA A 184 -6.05 8.37 17.80
N LEU A 185 -5.64 9.18 16.81
CA LEU A 185 -5.48 10.63 16.97
C LEU A 185 -6.81 11.33 17.28
N VAL A 186 -7.91 10.93 16.63
CA VAL A 186 -9.26 11.45 16.92
C VAL A 186 -9.69 11.05 18.34
N HIS A 187 -9.46 9.81 18.76
CA HIS A 187 -9.71 9.35 20.11
C HIS A 187 -8.92 10.17 21.14
N ARG A 188 -7.61 10.29 20.94
CA ARG A 188 -6.70 11.06 21.80
C ARG A 188 -7.14 12.52 21.96
N ASN A 189 -7.59 13.14 20.87
CA ASN A 189 -8.08 14.54 20.93
C ASN A 189 -9.31 14.71 21.83
N LYS A 190 -10.10 13.63 22.01
CA LYS A 190 -11.30 13.66 22.88
C LYS A 190 -10.99 13.27 24.32
N THR A 191 -10.07 12.35 24.54
CA THR A 191 -9.79 11.74 25.86
C THR A 191 -8.53 12.26 26.52
N GLY A 192 -7.57 12.74 25.73
CA GLY A 192 -6.22 13.08 26.19
C GLY A 192 -5.29 11.88 26.30
N GLU A 193 -5.74 10.66 25.95
CA GLU A 193 -4.99 9.41 26.12
C GLU A 193 -4.55 8.81 24.78
N GLY A 194 -3.30 8.31 24.74
CA GLY A 194 -2.79 7.50 23.66
C GLY A 194 -3.25 6.04 23.75
N GLN A 195 -2.93 5.23 22.75
CA GLN A 195 -3.27 3.81 22.73
C GLN A 195 -2.37 3.01 21.79
N LYS A 196 -2.48 1.69 21.86
CA LYS A 196 -1.90 0.80 20.85
C LYS A 196 -2.86 0.66 19.65
N VAL A 197 -2.28 0.57 18.47
CA VAL A 197 -2.94 0.20 17.20
C VAL A 197 -2.20 -1.03 16.67
N ASP A 198 -2.89 -2.13 16.50
CA ASP A 198 -2.33 -3.40 16.02
C ASP A 198 -3.04 -3.81 14.73
N THR A 199 -2.25 -4.10 13.70
CA THR A 199 -2.73 -4.65 12.41
C THR A 199 -1.70 -5.60 11.82
N SER A 200 -2.11 -6.41 10.85
CA SER A 200 -1.22 -7.42 10.29
C SER A 200 -1.39 -7.62 8.79
N LEU A 201 -0.36 -8.20 8.19
CA LEU A 201 -0.38 -8.62 6.78
C LEU A 201 -1.45 -9.67 6.52
N PHE A 202 -1.66 -10.58 7.48
CA PHE A 202 -2.67 -11.63 7.37
C PHE A 202 -4.09 -11.06 7.32
N GLU A 203 -4.42 -10.15 8.24
CA GLU A 203 -5.71 -9.45 8.26
C GLU A 203 -5.91 -8.60 7.00
N ALA A 204 -4.85 -7.90 6.57
CA ALA A 204 -4.83 -7.17 5.32
C ALA A 204 -5.14 -8.07 4.10
N GLY A 205 -4.62 -9.30 4.08
CA GLY A 205 -4.94 -10.28 3.03
C GLY A 205 -6.39 -10.73 3.07
N ILE A 206 -6.96 -10.95 4.26
CA ILE A 206 -8.34 -11.39 4.44
C ILE A 206 -9.34 -10.36 3.88
N VAL A 207 -9.13 -9.06 4.12
CA VAL A 207 -10.07 -8.03 3.62
C VAL A 207 -10.17 -7.97 2.09
N HIS A 208 -9.20 -8.49 1.36
CA HIS A 208 -9.27 -8.61 -0.10
C HIS A 208 -10.18 -9.74 -0.59
N THR A 209 -10.69 -10.60 0.30
CA THR A 209 -11.48 -11.78 -0.08
C THR A 209 -12.99 -11.60 0.10
N TYR A 210 -13.51 -10.39 0.27
CA TYR A 210 -14.92 -10.12 0.61
C TYR A 210 -15.93 -10.89 -0.24
N TRP A 211 -15.85 -10.84 -1.57
CA TRP A 211 -16.78 -11.57 -2.44
C TRP A 211 -16.64 -13.09 -2.29
N GLN A 212 -15.44 -13.59 -2.26
CA GLN A 212 -15.16 -15.01 -2.15
C GLN A 212 -15.46 -15.53 -0.75
N SER A 213 -15.22 -14.73 0.28
CA SER A 213 -15.64 -15.04 1.66
C SER A 213 -17.16 -15.10 1.79
N ALA A 214 -17.90 -14.20 1.12
CA ALA A 214 -19.35 -14.26 1.09
C ALA A 214 -19.86 -15.53 0.40
N ILE A 215 -19.25 -15.93 -0.71
CA ILE A 215 -19.58 -17.19 -1.41
C ILE A 215 -19.29 -18.40 -0.50
N ALA A 216 -18.09 -18.46 0.08
CA ALA A 216 -17.72 -19.57 0.96
C ALA A 216 -18.62 -19.66 2.21
N GLY A 217 -18.94 -18.53 2.83
CA GLY A 217 -19.85 -18.47 3.98
C GLY A 217 -21.27 -18.92 3.66
N ALA A 218 -21.77 -18.59 2.46
CA ALA A 218 -23.12 -18.96 2.05
C ALA A 218 -23.25 -20.40 1.56
N THR A 219 -22.20 -20.96 0.98
CA THR A 219 -22.26 -22.28 0.30
C THR A 219 -21.49 -23.37 1.00
N GLY A 220 -20.62 -23.04 1.94
CA GLY A 220 -19.64 -23.97 2.54
C GLY A 220 -18.53 -24.40 1.57
N GLN A 221 -18.46 -23.81 0.36
CA GLN A 221 -17.47 -24.19 -0.66
C GLN A 221 -16.51 -23.02 -0.95
N SER A 222 -15.22 -23.32 -0.97
CA SER A 222 -14.21 -22.36 -1.37
C SER A 222 -14.25 -22.10 -2.88
N PRO A 223 -14.45 -20.86 -3.34
CA PRO A 223 -14.29 -20.53 -4.75
C PRO A 223 -12.81 -20.72 -5.17
N GLY A 224 -12.60 -20.91 -6.48
CA GLY A 224 -11.27 -21.01 -7.05
C GLY A 224 -10.90 -19.75 -7.85
N PRO A 225 -9.70 -19.77 -8.47
CA PRO A 225 -9.28 -18.74 -9.39
C PRO A 225 -10.11 -18.75 -10.67
N LEU A 226 -10.35 -17.58 -11.24
CA LEU A 226 -11.18 -17.35 -12.42
C LEU A 226 -10.47 -16.49 -13.49
N GLY A 227 -9.15 -16.46 -13.49
CA GLY A 227 -8.39 -15.52 -14.32
C GLY A 227 -8.75 -14.08 -13.96
N SER A 228 -9.18 -13.32 -14.97
CA SER A 228 -9.66 -11.95 -14.81
C SER A 228 -11.19 -11.84 -14.60
N ALA A 229 -11.93 -12.96 -14.60
CA ALA A 229 -13.38 -12.93 -14.55
C ALA A 229 -13.93 -12.68 -13.14
N HIS A 230 -15.02 -11.91 -13.07
CA HIS A 230 -15.72 -11.65 -11.82
C HIS A 230 -16.52 -12.89 -11.33
N PRO A 231 -16.51 -13.19 -10.02
CA PRO A 231 -17.17 -14.39 -9.51
C PRO A 231 -18.70 -14.38 -9.65
N LEU A 232 -19.35 -13.20 -9.62
CA LEU A 232 -20.81 -13.08 -9.52
C LEU A 232 -21.49 -12.45 -10.75
N THR A 233 -20.75 -11.83 -11.66
CA THR A 233 -21.32 -11.15 -12.84
C THR A 233 -20.62 -11.53 -14.13
N ALA A 234 -21.36 -11.51 -15.26
CA ALA A 234 -20.84 -11.80 -16.59
C ALA A 234 -21.58 -10.97 -17.67
N PRO A 235 -20.81 -10.46 -18.71
CA PRO A 235 -19.36 -10.48 -18.82
C PRO A 235 -18.70 -9.37 -18.00
N TYR A 236 -17.66 -9.70 -17.26
CA TYR A 236 -16.81 -8.76 -16.52
C TYR A 236 -15.43 -9.37 -16.42
N GLN A 237 -14.56 -9.09 -17.41
CA GLN A 237 -13.22 -9.69 -17.49
C GLN A 237 -12.38 -9.01 -18.57
N ALA A 238 -11.13 -9.49 -18.72
CA ALA A 238 -10.30 -9.16 -19.86
C ALA A 238 -10.66 -10.01 -21.10
N PHE A 239 -10.59 -9.40 -22.28
CA PHE A 239 -10.80 -10.04 -23.57
C PHE A 239 -9.65 -9.71 -24.52
N LYS A 240 -9.33 -10.68 -25.40
CA LYS A 240 -8.35 -10.48 -26.44
C LYS A 240 -8.98 -9.79 -27.65
N THR A 241 -8.32 -8.76 -28.15
CA THR A 241 -8.63 -8.10 -29.41
C THR A 241 -7.66 -8.58 -30.50
N LYS A 242 -7.71 -7.98 -31.66
CA LYS A 242 -6.81 -8.34 -32.77
C LYS A 242 -5.32 -8.20 -32.41
N ASP A 243 -4.97 -7.27 -31.53
CA ASP A 243 -3.58 -6.90 -31.20
C ASP A 243 -3.23 -7.05 -29.70
N LYS A 244 -4.10 -6.60 -28.80
CA LYS A 244 -3.82 -6.54 -27.35
C LYS A 244 -4.98 -7.14 -26.53
N TRP A 245 -4.90 -7.02 -25.22
CA TRP A 245 -5.99 -7.32 -24.30
C TRP A 245 -6.61 -6.04 -23.79
N ILE A 246 -7.94 -6.04 -23.63
CA ILE A 246 -8.70 -4.95 -23.00
C ILE A 246 -9.57 -5.52 -21.88
N THR A 247 -9.96 -4.68 -20.93
CA THR A 247 -10.95 -5.02 -19.90
C THR A 247 -12.33 -4.51 -20.30
N VAL A 248 -13.38 -5.31 -20.03
CA VAL A 248 -14.78 -4.95 -20.31
C VAL A 248 -15.62 -5.23 -19.07
N GLY A 249 -16.37 -4.22 -18.61
CA GLY A 249 -17.22 -4.28 -17.42
C GLY A 249 -18.70 -4.18 -17.74
N ALA A 250 -19.31 -5.25 -18.26
CA ALA A 250 -20.75 -5.30 -18.50
C ALA A 250 -21.49 -6.05 -17.36
N SER A 251 -21.39 -5.52 -16.14
CA SER A 251 -21.77 -6.18 -14.90
C SER A 251 -23.28 -6.18 -14.58
N ASN A 252 -24.07 -5.38 -15.25
CA ASN A 252 -25.54 -5.29 -15.06
C ASN A 252 -26.25 -5.29 -16.40
N GLN A 253 -27.59 -5.32 -16.39
CA GLN A 253 -28.38 -5.45 -17.62
C GLN A 253 -28.20 -4.25 -18.55
N ASN A 254 -28.09 -3.04 -18.02
CA ASN A 254 -27.91 -1.85 -18.85
C ASN A 254 -26.56 -1.88 -19.57
N THR A 255 -25.46 -2.16 -18.86
CA THR A 255 -24.12 -2.27 -19.46
C THR A 255 -24.01 -3.49 -20.40
N TRP A 256 -24.76 -4.57 -20.14
CA TRP A 256 -24.90 -5.68 -21.09
C TRP A 256 -25.51 -5.22 -22.42
N LEU A 257 -26.59 -4.47 -22.39
CA LEU A 257 -27.22 -3.92 -23.61
C LEU A 257 -26.31 -2.94 -24.36
N MET A 258 -25.56 -2.11 -23.63
CA MET A 258 -24.53 -1.24 -24.22
C MET A 258 -23.46 -2.05 -24.97
N LEU A 259 -22.98 -3.14 -24.36
CA LEU A 259 -22.02 -4.04 -25.01
C LEU A 259 -22.61 -4.65 -26.29
N LEU A 260 -23.83 -5.21 -26.23
CA LEU A 260 -24.48 -5.83 -27.40
C LEU A 260 -24.66 -4.84 -28.56
N LYS A 261 -25.06 -3.62 -28.24
CA LYS A 261 -25.17 -2.54 -29.23
C LYS A 261 -23.80 -2.22 -29.85
N ALA A 262 -22.76 -2.07 -29.01
CA ALA A 262 -21.42 -1.72 -29.45
C ALA A 262 -20.81 -2.78 -30.39
N ILE A 263 -21.04 -4.07 -30.12
CA ILE A 263 -20.54 -5.18 -30.93
C ILE A 263 -21.52 -5.61 -32.05
N ASN A 264 -22.66 -4.92 -32.16
CA ASN A 264 -23.73 -5.22 -33.14
C ASN A 264 -24.28 -6.66 -33.05
N ARG A 265 -24.53 -7.12 -31.79
CA ARG A 265 -25.06 -8.45 -31.45
C ARG A 265 -26.29 -8.38 -30.58
N LEU A 266 -27.28 -7.53 -30.96
CA LEU A 266 -28.57 -7.41 -30.26
C LEU A 266 -29.39 -8.71 -30.27
N ASP A 267 -29.10 -9.62 -31.18
CA ASP A 267 -29.68 -10.98 -31.22
C ASP A 267 -29.45 -11.75 -29.93
N LEU A 268 -28.37 -11.48 -29.22
CA LEU A 268 -28.06 -12.12 -27.93
C LEU A 268 -28.96 -11.64 -26.77
N GLN A 269 -29.67 -10.53 -26.94
CA GLN A 269 -30.62 -10.04 -25.93
C GLN A 269 -31.80 -11.00 -25.74
N GLU A 270 -32.33 -11.52 -26.85
CA GLU A 270 -33.49 -12.43 -26.88
C GLU A 270 -33.09 -13.89 -26.60
N ASN A 271 -31.79 -14.17 -26.52
CA ASN A 271 -31.32 -15.52 -26.25
C ASN A 271 -31.46 -15.84 -24.73
N GLU A 272 -32.25 -16.87 -24.41
CA GLU A 272 -32.51 -17.29 -23.03
C GLU A 272 -31.23 -17.59 -22.24
N MET A 273 -30.16 -18.05 -22.90
CA MET A 273 -28.85 -18.30 -22.27
C MET A 273 -28.19 -17.02 -21.76
N PHE A 274 -28.56 -15.84 -22.25
CA PHE A 274 -27.89 -14.58 -21.95
C PHE A 274 -28.82 -13.46 -21.48
N SER A 275 -30.11 -13.72 -21.36
CA SER A 275 -31.16 -12.74 -21.03
C SER A 275 -31.01 -12.11 -19.65
N SER A 276 -30.43 -12.83 -18.68
CA SER A 276 -30.19 -12.37 -17.32
C SER A 276 -28.76 -12.59 -16.88
N ASN A 277 -28.30 -11.88 -15.81
CA ASN A 277 -26.97 -12.13 -15.26
C ASN A 277 -26.81 -13.58 -14.78
N LEU A 278 -27.85 -14.16 -14.18
CA LEU A 278 -27.82 -15.56 -13.72
C LEU A 278 -27.62 -16.51 -14.90
N SER A 279 -28.36 -16.30 -16.01
CA SER A 279 -28.22 -17.09 -17.24
C SER A 279 -26.82 -16.93 -17.84
N ARG A 280 -26.31 -15.70 -17.93
CA ARG A 280 -24.95 -15.43 -18.45
C ARG A 280 -23.87 -16.10 -17.58
N LYS A 281 -24.01 -16.08 -16.25
CA LYS A 281 -23.10 -16.78 -15.35
C LYS A 281 -23.10 -18.29 -15.54
N LYS A 282 -24.25 -18.89 -15.74
CA LYS A 282 -24.39 -20.33 -16.02
C LYS A 282 -23.75 -20.71 -17.38
N ASN A 283 -23.82 -19.83 -18.34
CA ASN A 283 -23.35 -20.03 -19.72
C ASN A 283 -22.10 -19.19 -20.04
N THR A 284 -21.25 -18.93 -19.02
CA THR A 284 -20.08 -18.05 -19.16
C THR A 284 -19.14 -18.49 -20.30
N THR A 285 -18.86 -19.77 -20.43
CA THR A 285 -17.95 -20.30 -21.46
C THR A 285 -18.45 -19.95 -22.87
N GLN A 286 -19.71 -20.28 -23.20
CA GLN A 286 -20.32 -19.97 -24.49
C GLN A 286 -20.35 -18.46 -24.74
N LEU A 287 -20.68 -17.68 -23.73
CA LEU A 287 -20.68 -16.22 -23.83
C LEU A 287 -19.29 -15.67 -24.16
N VAL A 288 -18.28 -16.14 -23.46
CA VAL A 288 -16.88 -15.69 -23.67
C VAL A 288 -16.39 -16.08 -25.05
N ASP A 289 -16.72 -17.26 -25.57
CA ASP A 289 -16.35 -17.70 -26.92
C ASP A 289 -16.96 -16.80 -28.00
N ILE A 290 -18.24 -16.43 -27.85
CA ILE A 290 -18.93 -15.50 -28.74
C ILE A 290 -18.23 -14.13 -28.70
N LEU A 291 -18.01 -13.58 -27.50
CA LEU A 291 -17.39 -12.27 -27.34
C LEU A 291 -15.94 -12.24 -27.85
N ASN A 292 -15.15 -13.27 -27.61
CA ASN A 292 -13.80 -13.40 -28.17
C ASN A 292 -13.83 -13.38 -29.70
N THR A 293 -14.77 -14.10 -30.33
CA THR A 293 -14.92 -14.10 -31.79
C THR A 293 -15.22 -12.71 -32.34
N GLU A 294 -16.07 -11.94 -31.64
CA GLU A 294 -16.39 -10.58 -32.08
C GLU A 294 -15.20 -9.61 -31.83
N LEU A 295 -14.58 -9.68 -30.67
CA LEU A 295 -13.55 -8.73 -30.27
C LEU A 295 -12.22 -8.91 -31.04
N LEU A 296 -11.94 -10.11 -31.55
CA LEU A 296 -10.79 -10.36 -32.43
C LEU A 296 -10.89 -9.66 -33.80
N LYS A 297 -12.06 -9.13 -34.19
CA LYS A 297 -12.25 -8.48 -35.50
C LYS A 297 -11.62 -7.10 -35.63
N ARG A 298 -11.31 -6.42 -34.49
CA ARG A 298 -10.77 -5.05 -34.47
C ARG A 298 -9.61 -4.95 -33.50
N THR A 299 -8.85 -3.87 -33.61
CA THR A 299 -7.78 -3.52 -32.67
C THR A 299 -8.32 -3.05 -31.32
N SER A 300 -7.47 -3.02 -30.30
CA SER A 300 -7.82 -2.51 -28.97
C SER A 300 -8.32 -1.07 -29.02
N ASP A 301 -7.60 -0.20 -29.73
CA ASP A 301 -7.94 1.23 -29.83
C ASP A 301 -9.29 1.46 -30.52
N GLU A 302 -9.59 0.69 -31.57
CA GLU A 302 -10.89 0.74 -32.23
C GLU A 302 -12.02 0.32 -31.29
N TRP A 303 -11.83 -0.78 -30.53
CA TRP A 303 -12.86 -1.24 -29.59
C TRP A 303 -13.03 -0.29 -28.40
N LEU A 304 -11.96 0.21 -27.82
CA LEU A 304 -12.03 1.16 -26.72
C LEU A 304 -12.81 2.41 -27.12
N LYS A 305 -12.53 2.95 -28.31
CA LYS A 305 -13.30 4.08 -28.83
C LYS A 305 -14.79 3.75 -29.01
N ILE A 306 -15.12 2.60 -29.62
CA ILE A 306 -16.52 2.17 -29.81
C ILE A 306 -17.22 2.01 -28.45
N PHE A 307 -16.57 1.44 -27.46
CA PHE A 307 -17.14 1.22 -26.14
C PHE A 307 -17.34 2.54 -25.38
N ASP A 308 -16.38 3.44 -25.42
CA ASP A 308 -16.50 4.79 -24.84
C ASP A 308 -17.65 5.58 -25.48
N ASP A 309 -17.77 5.56 -26.82
CA ASP A 309 -18.85 6.21 -27.55
C ASP A 309 -20.25 5.65 -27.18
N ASN A 310 -20.31 4.41 -26.69
CA ASN A 310 -21.55 3.76 -26.19
C ASN A 310 -21.70 3.82 -24.66
N GLY A 311 -20.78 4.46 -23.93
CA GLY A 311 -20.81 4.59 -22.48
C GLY A 311 -20.55 3.28 -21.73
N LEU A 312 -19.90 2.30 -22.34
CA LEU A 312 -19.56 1.01 -21.72
C LEU A 312 -18.25 1.13 -20.95
N PRO A 313 -18.20 0.77 -19.67
CA PRO A 313 -16.96 0.71 -18.90
C PRO A 313 -15.95 -0.27 -19.51
N CYS A 314 -14.83 0.25 -19.99
CA CYS A 314 -13.74 -0.51 -20.59
C CYS A 314 -12.39 0.18 -20.33
N GLY A 315 -11.30 -0.51 -20.62
CA GLY A 315 -9.97 0.10 -20.53
C GLY A 315 -8.87 -0.81 -21.06
N PRO A 316 -7.72 -0.23 -21.42
CA PRO A 316 -6.54 -1.00 -21.80
C PRO A 316 -5.94 -1.72 -20.58
N ILE A 317 -5.07 -2.70 -20.83
CA ILE A 317 -4.19 -3.27 -19.83
C ILE A 317 -2.82 -2.63 -20.00
N ASN A 318 -2.57 -1.56 -19.25
CA ASN A 318 -1.33 -0.81 -19.34
C ASN A 318 -0.18 -1.55 -18.64
N SER A 319 1.01 -1.49 -19.21
CA SER A 319 2.25 -1.69 -18.50
C SER A 319 2.50 -0.55 -17.50
N ILE A 320 3.44 -0.73 -16.57
CA ILE A 320 3.80 0.35 -15.62
C ILE A 320 4.33 1.60 -16.34
N THR A 321 5.06 1.44 -17.45
CA THR A 321 5.56 2.56 -18.25
C THR A 321 4.45 3.28 -19.01
N GLU A 322 3.49 2.55 -19.57
CA GLU A 322 2.31 3.14 -20.20
C GLU A 322 1.42 3.87 -19.17
N MET A 323 1.25 3.30 -17.97
CA MET A 323 0.53 3.96 -16.88
C MET A 323 1.21 5.28 -16.45
N PHE A 324 2.53 5.40 -16.52
CA PHE A 324 3.23 6.66 -16.23
C PHE A 324 2.88 7.78 -17.20
N GLU A 325 2.54 7.44 -18.44
CA GLU A 325 2.23 8.39 -19.52
C GLU A 325 0.72 8.56 -19.73
N ASP A 326 -0.10 7.81 -19.01
CA ASP A 326 -1.54 7.89 -19.11
C ASP A 326 -2.06 9.29 -18.72
N PRO A 327 -2.94 9.91 -19.54
CA PRO A 327 -3.45 11.26 -19.30
C PRO A 327 -4.12 11.45 -17.95
N GLN A 328 -4.83 10.43 -17.44
CA GLN A 328 -5.48 10.49 -16.13
C GLN A 328 -4.44 10.43 -15.00
N THR A 329 -3.40 9.62 -15.15
CA THR A 329 -2.28 9.55 -14.22
C THR A 329 -1.59 10.92 -14.09
N ILE A 330 -1.35 11.58 -15.22
CA ILE A 330 -0.75 12.92 -15.28
C ILE A 330 -1.69 13.97 -14.67
N ALA A 331 -2.95 14.01 -15.11
CA ALA A 331 -3.95 14.96 -14.62
C ALA A 331 -4.23 14.84 -13.12
N ARG A 332 -4.07 13.64 -12.57
CA ARG A 332 -4.22 13.36 -11.13
C ARG A 332 -2.90 13.48 -10.35
N GLU A 333 -1.81 13.88 -11.00
CA GLU A 333 -0.49 14.02 -10.37
C GLU A 333 -0.07 12.73 -9.62
N MET A 334 -0.38 11.57 -10.23
CA MET A 334 -0.03 10.28 -9.62
C MET A 334 1.41 9.89 -9.89
N ILE A 335 2.07 10.49 -10.86
CA ILE A 335 3.52 10.45 -11.04
C ILE A 335 4.05 11.86 -10.89
N ILE A 336 4.98 12.01 -9.97
CA ILE A 336 5.62 13.29 -9.62
C ILE A 336 7.13 13.18 -9.73
N GLU A 337 7.79 14.30 -9.95
CA GLU A 337 9.25 14.42 -9.85
C GLU A 337 9.62 14.85 -8.43
N VAL A 338 10.57 14.16 -7.82
CA VAL A 338 11.16 14.51 -6.52
C VAL A 338 12.67 14.59 -6.64
N GLU A 339 13.30 15.38 -5.76
CA GLU A 339 14.74 15.58 -5.75
C GLU A 339 15.35 15.03 -4.46
N ASN A 340 16.32 14.13 -4.60
CA ASN A 340 17.14 13.61 -3.53
C ASN A 340 18.54 14.25 -3.63
N LYS A 341 19.16 14.59 -2.52
CA LYS A 341 20.47 15.28 -2.51
C LYS A 341 21.60 14.47 -3.14
N LYS A 342 21.57 13.13 -3.05
CA LYS A 342 22.57 12.26 -3.65
C LYS A 342 22.17 11.75 -5.02
N ALA A 343 20.93 11.23 -5.11
CA ALA A 343 20.45 10.61 -6.34
C ALA A 343 20.00 11.61 -7.40
N GLY A 344 19.76 12.87 -7.03
CA GLY A 344 19.18 13.87 -7.94
C GLY A 344 17.69 13.65 -8.17
N LYS A 345 17.22 13.96 -9.37
CA LYS A 345 15.80 13.87 -9.72
C LYS A 345 15.37 12.43 -10.01
N SER A 346 14.18 12.07 -9.51
CA SER A 346 13.56 10.77 -9.76
C SER A 346 12.05 10.87 -9.82
N LYS A 347 11.40 9.90 -10.50
CA LYS A 347 9.94 9.77 -10.46
C LYS A 347 9.50 9.06 -9.17
N ALA A 348 8.37 9.50 -8.63
CA ALA A 348 7.75 8.88 -7.47
C ALA A 348 6.22 8.84 -7.64
N ILE A 349 5.55 7.92 -6.92
CA ILE A 349 4.09 7.89 -6.88
C ILE A 349 3.60 9.06 -6.02
N GLY A 350 2.68 9.86 -6.57
CA GLY A 350 2.05 10.99 -5.90
C GLY A 350 1.01 10.57 -4.87
N MET A 351 0.54 11.54 -4.08
CA MET A 351 -0.51 11.31 -3.09
C MET A 351 -1.85 10.99 -3.78
N PRO A 352 -2.46 9.82 -3.50
CA PRO A 352 -3.70 9.40 -4.19
C PRO A 352 -4.96 10.11 -3.69
N ILE A 353 -4.91 10.76 -2.51
CA ILE A 353 -6.04 11.48 -1.93
C ILE A 353 -5.95 12.96 -2.27
N LYS A 354 -7.05 13.54 -2.79
CA LYS A 354 -7.14 14.97 -3.12
C LYS A 354 -8.17 15.64 -2.21
N PHE A 355 -7.78 16.72 -1.57
CA PHE A 355 -8.63 17.46 -0.64
C PHE A 355 -9.12 18.79 -1.26
N SER A 356 -10.38 19.15 -1.00
CA SER A 356 -10.95 20.43 -1.46
C SER A 356 -10.50 21.65 -0.64
N LYS A 357 -9.99 21.45 0.58
CA LYS A 357 -9.62 22.52 1.52
C LYS A 357 -8.20 22.40 2.05
N SER A 358 -7.79 21.23 2.52
CA SER A 358 -6.43 20.98 3.00
C SER A 358 -5.45 20.88 1.83
N LYS A 359 -4.20 21.25 2.07
CA LYS A 359 -3.10 20.99 1.13
C LYS A 359 -2.34 19.74 1.55
N THR A 360 -1.78 19.03 0.60
CA THR A 360 -0.73 18.04 0.85
C THR A 360 0.62 18.75 0.90
N GLU A 361 1.59 18.16 1.58
CA GLU A 361 2.95 18.73 1.59
C GLU A 361 3.59 18.59 0.20
N LYS A 362 4.43 19.61 -0.13
CA LYS A 362 5.23 19.53 -1.36
C LYS A 362 6.21 18.36 -1.24
N SER A 363 6.18 17.48 -2.23
CA SER A 363 7.00 16.29 -2.21
C SER A 363 8.49 16.60 -2.28
N LYS A 364 9.25 16.01 -1.34
CA LYS A 364 10.71 15.99 -1.29
C LYS A 364 11.19 14.57 -1.55
N GLY A 365 12.42 14.39 -2.00
CA GLY A 365 13.02 13.06 -2.12
C GLY A 365 13.18 12.34 -0.78
N ALA A 366 13.46 11.06 -0.84
CA ALA A 366 13.77 10.27 0.35
C ALA A 366 15.13 10.70 0.93
N PRO A 367 15.32 10.66 2.26
CA PRO A 367 16.60 11.00 2.86
C PRO A 367 17.68 9.93 2.57
N TYR A 368 18.92 10.31 2.40
CA TYR A 368 20.02 9.37 2.55
C TYR A 368 20.22 9.00 4.04
N LEU A 369 20.95 7.94 4.32
CA LEU A 369 21.14 7.45 5.69
C LEU A 369 21.78 8.54 6.57
N GLY A 370 21.11 8.89 7.66
CA GLY A 370 21.57 9.91 8.60
C GLY A 370 21.47 11.37 8.12
N GLU A 371 20.83 11.63 6.97
CA GLU A 371 20.80 12.99 6.38
C GLU A 371 20.39 14.09 7.35
N HIS A 372 19.46 13.83 8.22
CA HIS A 372 18.89 14.82 9.12
C HIS A 372 19.26 14.58 10.58
N THR A 373 20.23 13.70 10.88
CA THR A 373 20.61 13.32 12.25
C THR A 373 20.86 14.55 13.13
N ARG A 374 21.76 15.45 12.68
CA ARG A 374 22.09 16.67 13.44
C ARG A 374 20.89 17.59 13.64
N GLU A 375 20.14 17.84 12.57
CA GLU A 375 18.92 18.68 12.62
C GLU A 375 17.89 18.12 13.62
N ILE A 376 17.66 16.82 13.56
CA ILE A 376 16.74 16.13 14.45
C ILE A 376 17.21 16.22 15.90
N MET A 377 18.48 15.90 16.19
CA MET A 377 19.04 15.96 17.52
C MET A 377 18.92 17.37 18.15
N LEU A 378 19.24 18.41 17.36
CA LEU A 378 19.06 19.80 17.81
C LEU A 378 17.58 20.12 18.10
N SER A 379 16.65 19.61 17.29
CA SER A 379 15.19 19.84 17.49
C SER A 379 14.67 19.20 18.77
N PHE A 380 15.34 18.18 19.29
CA PHE A 380 15.06 17.54 20.58
C PHE A 380 15.91 18.10 21.74
N GLY A 381 16.59 19.23 21.52
CA GLY A 381 17.25 19.99 22.56
C GLY A 381 18.64 19.46 22.98
N TYR A 382 19.29 18.66 22.12
CA TYR A 382 20.69 18.30 22.32
C TYR A 382 21.62 19.43 21.87
N LYS A 383 22.72 19.64 22.56
CA LYS A 383 23.74 20.62 22.22
C LYS A 383 24.70 20.07 21.20
N HIS A 384 25.39 20.95 20.47
CA HIS A 384 26.37 20.53 19.46
C HIS A 384 27.47 19.62 20.02
N GLU A 385 27.97 19.89 21.21
CA GLU A 385 29.00 19.10 21.89
C GLU A 385 28.51 17.67 22.20
N GLU A 386 27.27 17.51 22.68
CA GLU A 386 26.68 16.20 22.94
C GLU A 386 26.49 15.40 21.64
N ILE A 387 26.10 16.07 20.57
CA ILE A 387 25.91 15.45 19.25
C ILE A 387 27.25 14.96 18.70
N GLU A 388 28.34 15.73 18.83
CA GLU A 388 29.68 15.30 18.44
C GLU A 388 30.17 14.08 19.25
N ASP A 389 29.90 14.06 20.56
CA ASP A 389 30.22 12.89 21.40
C ASP A 389 29.48 11.63 20.92
N PHE A 390 28.18 11.74 20.59
CA PHE A 390 27.40 10.62 20.04
C PHE A 390 27.90 10.14 18.68
N TYR A 391 28.37 11.04 17.80
CA TYR A 391 29.05 10.65 16.55
C TYR A 391 30.35 9.90 16.83
N ASN A 392 31.19 10.39 17.74
CA ASN A 392 32.45 9.75 18.12
C ASN A 392 32.24 8.37 18.73
N LYS A 393 31.18 8.18 19.51
CA LYS A 393 30.77 6.89 20.10
C LYS A 393 30.04 5.97 19.09
N LYS A 394 29.77 6.43 17.87
CA LYS A 394 28.99 5.71 16.84
C LYS A 394 27.56 5.33 17.29
N VAL A 395 26.98 6.11 18.20
CA VAL A 395 25.58 5.99 18.60
C VAL A 395 24.66 6.51 17.50
N ILE A 396 25.12 7.52 16.77
CA ILE A 396 24.47 8.12 15.60
C ILE A 396 25.42 8.18 14.40
N LEU A 397 24.87 8.37 13.20
CA LEU A 397 25.61 8.64 11.97
C LEU A 397 25.11 9.92 11.29
#